data_df5df55bef0016fdb59d79317db070d6
#
_entry.id   df5df55bef0016fdb59d79317db070d6
#
_cell.length_a   1.000
_cell.length_b   1.000
_cell.length_c   1.000
_cell.angle_alpha   90.00
_cell.angle_beta   90.00
_cell.angle_gamma   90.00
#
_symmetry.space_group_name_H-M   'P 1'
#
loop_
_entity.id
_entity.type
_entity.pdbx_description
1 polymer ?
#
loop_
_entity_poly.entity_id
_entity_poly.type
_entity_poly.pdbx_seq_one_letter_code
_entity_poly.pdbx_strand_id
1 'polypeptide(L)'
;MNNSMSLGLYISVPFCRTKCSYCNFASDVFSKTAYENYVARLLEDIANSHQLASELGCALGSTADSIYLGGGTPSILDAPQLLRIFAAVRGQFTVTPDVEITVECAPGTLTPALIETLLLCGVNRVSLGVQSFVDQEAQSVGRLHKRSTVLEEIGRLRKSGLGNINIDLIAGLPHQTAESWAFSVSETIATGVPHVSVYMLEVDDDSRLGRELIAGGARYHAHFVPDDDATADFYQQACEMLASAGIAQYEISNFARVGARNSKSQSNQSRHNLKYWTRQPYLGFGVDAHSMLEPIPLMNARASSPVRVGTAALGCPAERSSAAAGGHRSSEFATAIDHIETDRHQAIRFATPDSLDAYMNREPRTVTPVSTQAAIEETFFLGLRLNRGIDLERLRTGSSLGEGHDFNRATNAAEKTTLAAEATRRRQQEVSCETVAAWDSAIKQSMREGLLEQQGTNVRLTARGRLLSNEVFARFLTEETKVETGHVNPR
;
A
#
# COMPACT_ATOMS: atom_id res chain seq x y z
N MET A 1 -27.35 -10.49 2.78
CA MET A 1 -26.03 -10.61 2.14
C MET A 1 -25.15 -9.59 2.81
N ASN A 2 -24.12 -10.05 3.54
CA ASN A 2 -23.19 -9.15 4.21
C ASN A 2 -22.52 -8.25 3.18
N ASN A 3 -22.66 -6.95 3.36
CA ASN A 3 -21.98 -5.94 2.55
C ASN A 3 -20.53 -5.83 3.06
N SER A 4 -19.74 -6.92 2.93
CA SER A 4 -18.31 -6.86 3.25
C SER A 4 -17.64 -5.99 2.20
N MET A 5 -16.86 -5.00 2.63
CA MET A 5 -16.06 -4.18 1.71
C MET A 5 -15.15 -5.08 0.90
N SER A 6 -15.00 -4.77 -0.40
CA SER A 6 -14.12 -5.56 -1.28
C SER A 6 -12.65 -5.41 -0.86
N LEU A 7 -11.91 -6.51 -0.93
CA LEU A 7 -10.52 -6.61 -0.48
C LEU A 7 -9.54 -6.11 -1.56
N GLY A 8 -8.50 -5.39 -1.17
CA GLY A 8 -7.30 -5.16 -1.96
C GLY A 8 -6.29 -6.29 -1.73
N LEU A 9 -5.71 -6.85 -2.79
CA LEU A 9 -4.63 -7.84 -2.67
C LEU A 9 -3.32 -7.23 -3.14
N TYR A 10 -2.32 -7.20 -2.27
CA TYR A 10 -0.96 -6.78 -2.60
C TYR A 10 -0.04 -8.00 -2.65
N ILE A 11 0.77 -8.11 -3.69
CA ILE A 11 1.73 -9.19 -3.86
C ILE A 11 3.10 -8.56 -4.04
N SER A 12 3.95 -8.70 -3.03
CA SER A 12 5.33 -8.24 -3.07
C SER A 12 6.19 -9.23 -3.85
N VAL A 13 7.02 -8.73 -4.76
CA VAL A 13 8.02 -9.52 -5.49
C VAL A 13 9.39 -8.92 -5.22
N PRO A 14 10.23 -9.51 -4.36
CA PRO A 14 11.44 -8.87 -3.85
C PRO A 14 12.63 -8.94 -4.81
N PHE A 15 12.41 -9.10 -6.11
CA PHE A 15 13.47 -9.35 -7.10
C PHE A 15 13.69 -8.15 -8.01
N CYS A 16 14.97 -7.80 -8.23
CA CYS A 16 15.40 -6.78 -9.15
C CYS A 16 16.53 -7.29 -10.05
N ARG A 17 16.68 -6.71 -11.26
CA ARG A 17 17.89 -6.94 -12.08
C ARG A 17 19.10 -6.20 -11.52
N THR A 18 18.86 -5.03 -10.94
CA THR A 18 19.83 -4.19 -10.24
C THR A 18 19.15 -3.54 -9.06
N LYS A 19 19.87 -3.36 -7.95
CA LYS A 19 19.40 -2.56 -6.80
C LYS A 19 19.76 -1.10 -7.09
N CYS A 20 18.76 -0.24 -7.21
CA CYS A 20 18.96 1.21 -7.34
C CYS A 20 19.66 1.78 -6.10
N SER A 21 20.44 2.86 -6.26
CA SER A 21 21.27 3.40 -5.17
C SER A 21 20.45 4.02 -4.04
N TYR A 22 19.27 4.56 -4.34
CA TYR A 22 18.33 5.16 -3.38
C TYR A 22 17.36 4.17 -2.75
N CYS A 23 17.24 2.96 -3.32
CA CYS A 23 16.15 2.05 -2.97
C CYS A 23 16.36 1.37 -1.63
N ASN A 24 15.42 1.55 -0.71
CA ASN A 24 15.34 0.92 0.60
C ASN A 24 14.27 -0.20 0.68
N PHE A 25 13.56 -0.50 -0.42
CA PHE A 25 12.61 -1.62 -0.44
C PHE A 25 13.30 -2.95 -0.11
N ALA A 26 12.55 -3.87 0.48
CA ALA A 26 12.95 -5.24 0.78
C ALA A 26 13.16 -6.09 -0.50
N SER A 27 14.01 -5.60 -1.41
CA SER A 27 14.27 -6.19 -2.71
C SER A 27 15.76 -6.19 -3.03
N ASP A 28 16.24 -7.21 -3.76
CA ASP A 28 17.64 -7.28 -4.21
C ASP A 28 17.77 -8.17 -5.45
N VAL A 29 19.03 -8.40 -5.88
CA VAL A 29 19.37 -9.25 -7.00
C VAL A 29 19.62 -10.68 -6.50
N PHE A 30 18.78 -11.61 -6.93
CA PHE A 30 18.83 -13.01 -6.52
C PHE A 30 18.98 -13.96 -7.71
N SER A 31 19.27 -15.24 -7.42
CA SER A 31 19.34 -16.29 -8.41
C SER A 31 17.95 -16.70 -8.93
N LYS A 32 17.88 -17.26 -10.12
CA LYS A 32 16.61 -17.83 -10.65
C LYS A 32 16.03 -18.94 -9.77
N THR A 33 16.88 -19.73 -9.09
CA THR A 33 16.43 -20.74 -8.13
C THR A 33 15.70 -20.10 -6.95
N ALA A 34 16.18 -18.95 -6.47
CA ALA A 34 15.48 -18.22 -5.42
C ALA A 34 14.08 -17.77 -5.85
N TYR A 35 13.89 -17.41 -7.13
CA TYR A 35 12.57 -17.03 -7.65
C TYR A 35 11.57 -18.17 -7.56
N GLU A 36 11.97 -19.38 -7.96
CA GLU A 36 11.07 -20.54 -7.93
C GLU A 36 10.70 -20.94 -6.50
N ASN A 37 11.68 -20.98 -5.61
CA ASN A 37 11.43 -21.28 -4.19
C ASN A 37 10.50 -20.23 -3.55
N TYR A 38 10.74 -18.95 -3.86
CA TYR A 38 9.92 -17.85 -3.40
C TYR A 38 8.48 -17.97 -3.90
N VAL A 39 8.28 -18.20 -5.19
CA VAL A 39 6.95 -18.38 -5.76
C VAL A 39 6.23 -19.55 -5.12
N ALA A 40 6.90 -20.69 -4.91
CA ALA A 40 6.31 -21.83 -4.21
C ALA A 40 5.82 -21.43 -2.80
N ARG A 41 6.65 -20.69 -2.03
CA ARG A 41 6.29 -20.19 -0.69
C ARG A 41 5.12 -19.19 -0.74
N LEU A 42 5.13 -18.28 -1.71
CA LEU A 42 4.05 -17.31 -1.93
C LEU A 42 2.71 -17.98 -2.21
N LEU A 43 2.71 -19.06 -3.03
CA LEU A 43 1.51 -19.83 -3.33
C LEU A 43 0.93 -20.50 -2.08
N GLU A 44 1.78 -20.99 -1.17
CA GLU A 44 1.35 -21.54 0.12
C GLU A 44 0.69 -20.46 0.99
N ASP A 45 1.27 -19.25 1.06
CA ASP A 45 0.71 -18.15 1.83
C ASP A 45 -0.66 -17.71 1.29
N ILE A 46 -0.81 -17.66 -0.04
CA ILE A 46 -2.10 -17.38 -0.67
C ILE A 46 -3.12 -18.46 -0.32
N ALA A 47 -2.73 -19.74 -0.42
CA ALA A 47 -3.62 -20.87 -0.11
C ALA A 47 -4.07 -20.89 1.36
N ASN A 48 -3.21 -20.46 2.29
CA ASN A 48 -3.48 -20.46 3.73
C ASN A 48 -4.09 -19.13 4.25
N SER A 49 -4.42 -18.18 3.37
CA SER A 49 -4.86 -16.82 3.75
C SER A 49 -6.09 -16.79 4.67
N HIS A 50 -7.09 -17.64 4.42
CA HIS A 50 -8.30 -17.73 5.26
C HIS A 50 -8.01 -18.33 6.65
N GLN A 51 -7.12 -19.32 6.70
CA GLN A 51 -6.67 -19.89 7.97
C GLN A 51 -5.93 -18.85 8.80
N LEU A 52 -4.97 -18.15 8.19
CA LEU A 52 -4.23 -17.06 8.85
C LEU A 52 -5.16 -15.98 9.40
N ALA A 53 -6.12 -15.50 8.61
CA ALA A 53 -7.07 -14.51 9.07
C ALA A 53 -7.89 -15.01 10.27
N SER A 54 -8.33 -16.28 10.23
CA SER A 54 -9.03 -16.91 11.36
C SER A 54 -8.17 -16.99 12.63
N GLU A 55 -6.90 -17.38 12.49
CA GLU A 55 -5.94 -17.44 13.61
C GLU A 55 -5.70 -16.07 14.23
N LEU A 56 -5.71 -15.00 13.43
CA LEU A 56 -5.59 -13.61 13.88
C LEU A 56 -6.93 -13.02 14.38
N GLY A 57 -8.02 -13.78 14.38
CA GLY A 57 -9.34 -13.27 14.76
C GLY A 57 -9.91 -12.25 13.80
N CYS A 58 -9.48 -12.27 12.51
CA CYS A 58 -9.89 -11.33 11.49
C CYS A 58 -10.97 -11.89 10.56
N ALA A 59 -11.85 -11.00 10.10
CA ALA A 59 -12.78 -11.30 9.01
C ALA A 59 -12.07 -11.10 7.67
N LEU A 60 -11.95 -12.17 6.87
CA LEU A 60 -11.41 -12.10 5.52
C LEU A 60 -12.53 -12.16 4.51
N GLY A 61 -12.71 -11.09 3.74
CA GLY A 61 -13.64 -11.06 2.62
C GLY A 61 -13.19 -11.99 1.50
N SER A 62 -14.14 -12.64 0.83
CA SER A 62 -13.85 -13.54 -0.30
C SER A 62 -13.76 -12.81 -1.65
N THR A 63 -14.12 -11.52 -1.72
CA THR A 63 -14.20 -10.76 -2.97
C THR A 63 -13.08 -9.73 -3.04
N ALA A 64 -12.29 -9.75 -4.12
CA ALA A 64 -11.24 -8.79 -4.41
C ALA A 64 -11.61 -7.88 -5.59
N ASP A 65 -11.45 -6.57 -5.45
CA ASP A 65 -11.69 -5.55 -6.48
C ASP A 65 -10.41 -4.83 -6.93
N SER A 66 -9.28 -5.07 -6.26
CA SER A 66 -7.97 -4.64 -6.71
C SER A 66 -6.89 -5.69 -6.39
N ILE A 67 -5.97 -5.90 -7.33
CA ILE A 67 -4.79 -6.76 -7.20
C ILE A 67 -3.59 -5.94 -7.66
N TYR A 68 -2.56 -5.87 -6.84
CA TYR A 68 -1.37 -5.09 -7.12
C TYR A 68 -0.11 -5.95 -6.91
N LEU A 69 0.66 -6.15 -7.97
CA LEU A 69 1.97 -6.77 -7.90
C LEU A 69 3.03 -5.68 -7.90
N GLY A 70 3.79 -5.58 -6.82
CA GLY A 70 4.80 -4.54 -6.62
C GLY A 70 6.01 -5.03 -5.84
N GLY A 71 6.74 -4.09 -5.24
CA GLY A 71 7.91 -4.32 -4.40
C GLY A 71 9.23 -4.07 -5.13
N GLY A 72 9.88 -5.10 -5.65
CA GLY A 72 11.08 -4.96 -6.49
C GLY A 72 10.72 -4.72 -7.95
N THR A 73 10.69 -5.78 -8.74
CA THR A 73 10.36 -5.72 -10.16
C THR A 73 9.56 -6.96 -10.56
N PRO A 74 8.24 -6.99 -10.39
CA PRO A 74 7.41 -8.15 -10.72
C PRO A 74 7.55 -8.63 -12.18
N SER A 75 7.84 -7.73 -13.11
CA SER A 75 8.05 -8.04 -14.53
C SER A 75 9.33 -8.84 -14.83
N ILE A 76 10.11 -9.21 -13.81
CA ILE A 76 11.26 -10.12 -13.95
C ILE A 76 10.87 -11.59 -13.84
N LEU A 77 9.70 -11.89 -13.27
CA LEU A 77 9.15 -13.24 -13.20
C LEU A 77 8.83 -13.76 -14.61
N ASP A 78 8.98 -15.05 -14.80
CA ASP A 78 8.61 -15.68 -16.07
C ASP A 78 7.09 -15.95 -16.18
N ALA A 79 6.65 -16.30 -17.38
CA ALA A 79 5.24 -16.54 -17.66
C ALA A 79 4.62 -17.66 -16.77
N PRO A 80 5.23 -18.84 -16.57
CA PRO A 80 4.72 -19.85 -15.67
C PRO A 80 4.56 -19.37 -14.24
N GLN A 81 5.51 -18.59 -13.71
CA GLN A 81 5.47 -18.05 -12.36
C GLN A 81 4.30 -17.07 -12.18
N LEU A 82 4.13 -16.13 -13.11
CA LEU A 82 3.01 -15.19 -13.09
C LEU A 82 1.66 -15.90 -13.19
N LEU A 83 1.51 -16.85 -14.12
CA LEU A 83 0.27 -17.62 -14.29
C LEU A 83 -0.09 -18.40 -13.03
N ARG A 84 0.87 -19.01 -12.35
CA ARG A 84 0.65 -19.73 -11.07
C ARG A 84 0.19 -18.80 -9.96
N ILE A 85 0.79 -17.62 -9.82
CA ILE A 85 0.41 -16.62 -8.81
C ILE A 85 -1.04 -16.19 -9.04
N PHE A 86 -1.40 -15.78 -10.27
CA PHE A 86 -2.76 -15.35 -10.57
C PHE A 86 -3.79 -16.49 -10.48
N ALA A 87 -3.40 -17.72 -10.80
CA ALA A 87 -4.26 -18.90 -10.60
C ALA A 87 -4.54 -19.15 -9.10
N ALA A 88 -3.52 -19.06 -8.25
CA ALA A 88 -3.66 -19.19 -6.79
C ALA A 88 -4.58 -18.11 -6.21
N VAL A 89 -4.40 -16.84 -6.63
CA VAL A 89 -5.29 -15.74 -6.20
C VAL A 89 -6.75 -16.03 -6.58
N ARG A 90 -7.01 -16.43 -7.83
CA ARG A 90 -8.38 -16.76 -8.28
C ARG A 90 -8.96 -18.01 -7.66
N GLY A 91 -8.11 -18.93 -7.17
CA GLY A 91 -8.52 -20.11 -6.42
C GLY A 91 -9.00 -19.80 -5.00
N GLN A 92 -8.52 -18.70 -4.41
CA GLN A 92 -8.87 -18.29 -3.04
C GLN A 92 -9.91 -17.16 -3.00
N PHE A 93 -9.91 -16.28 -3.99
CA PHE A 93 -10.73 -15.07 -3.99
C PHE A 93 -11.60 -14.96 -5.25
N THR A 94 -12.84 -14.52 -5.06
CA THR A 94 -13.70 -14.09 -6.15
C THR A 94 -13.25 -12.71 -6.63
N VAL A 95 -12.76 -12.63 -7.85
CA VAL A 95 -12.31 -11.36 -8.45
C VAL A 95 -13.49 -10.67 -9.13
N THR A 96 -13.73 -9.40 -8.81
CA THR A 96 -14.84 -8.65 -9.42
C THR A 96 -14.65 -8.47 -10.93
N PRO A 97 -15.74 -8.36 -11.72
CA PRO A 97 -15.63 -8.19 -13.19
C PRO A 97 -14.87 -6.91 -13.59
N ASP A 98 -14.92 -5.87 -12.74
CA ASP A 98 -14.29 -4.57 -12.94
C ASP A 98 -13.00 -4.39 -12.13
N VAL A 99 -12.37 -5.49 -11.68
CA VAL A 99 -11.14 -5.47 -10.88
C VAL A 99 -10.04 -4.63 -11.52
N GLU A 100 -9.34 -3.83 -10.72
CA GLU A 100 -8.07 -3.23 -11.13
C GLU A 100 -6.94 -4.23 -10.85
N ILE A 101 -6.21 -4.64 -11.88
CA ILE A 101 -5.02 -5.50 -11.74
C ILE A 101 -3.81 -4.72 -12.24
N THR A 102 -2.96 -4.30 -11.31
CA THR A 102 -1.75 -3.52 -11.56
C THR A 102 -0.50 -4.40 -11.43
N VAL A 103 0.46 -4.20 -12.33
CA VAL A 103 1.80 -4.78 -12.22
C VAL A 103 2.86 -3.69 -12.41
N GLU A 104 3.80 -3.62 -11.46
CA GLU A 104 4.99 -2.77 -11.60
C GLU A 104 5.99 -3.39 -12.56
N CYS A 105 6.51 -2.56 -13.46
CA CYS A 105 7.44 -2.99 -14.49
C CYS A 105 8.64 -2.04 -14.56
N ALA A 106 9.83 -2.61 -14.64
CA ALA A 106 11.01 -1.82 -14.99
C ALA A 106 11.10 -1.72 -16.52
N PRO A 107 11.30 -0.52 -17.08
CA PRO A 107 11.53 -0.39 -18.51
C PRO A 107 12.71 -1.27 -18.99
N GLY A 108 12.57 -1.91 -20.14
CA GLY A 108 13.48 -2.93 -20.64
C GLY A 108 13.13 -4.36 -20.27
N THR A 109 12.02 -4.58 -19.54
CA THR A 109 11.52 -5.92 -19.21
C THR A 109 10.30 -6.35 -20.02
N LEU A 110 9.56 -5.42 -20.59
CA LEU A 110 8.28 -5.65 -21.29
C LEU A 110 8.48 -6.20 -22.70
N THR A 111 8.86 -7.49 -22.80
CA THR A 111 8.86 -8.21 -24.07
C THR A 111 7.43 -8.47 -24.56
N PRO A 112 7.23 -8.70 -25.89
CA PRO A 112 5.91 -9.08 -26.42
C PRO A 112 5.30 -10.29 -25.69
N ALA A 113 6.10 -11.32 -25.41
CA ALA A 113 5.66 -12.52 -24.70
C ALA A 113 5.21 -12.23 -23.25
N LEU A 114 5.94 -11.35 -22.55
CA LEU A 114 5.53 -10.95 -21.21
C LEU A 114 4.22 -10.15 -21.23
N ILE A 115 4.06 -9.22 -22.16
CA ILE A 115 2.83 -8.44 -22.33
C ILE A 115 1.63 -9.38 -22.60
N GLU A 116 1.79 -10.37 -23.47
CA GLU A 116 0.77 -11.39 -23.70
C GLU A 116 0.42 -12.15 -22.41
N THR A 117 1.43 -12.56 -21.64
CA THR A 117 1.23 -13.21 -20.34
C THR A 117 0.46 -12.33 -19.37
N LEU A 118 0.80 -11.04 -19.26
CA LEU A 118 0.11 -10.09 -18.39
C LEU A 118 -1.37 -9.96 -18.80
N LEU A 119 -1.66 -9.90 -20.09
CA LEU A 119 -3.03 -9.88 -20.60
C LEU A 119 -3.78 -11.17 -20.27
N LEU A 120 -3.17 -12.34 -20.42
CA LEU A 120 -3.75 -13.63 -20.02
C LEU A 120 -4.03 -13.68 -18.51
N CYS A 121 -3.19 -13.05 -17.70
CA CYS A 121 -3.44 -12.86 -16.27
C CYS A 121 -4.57 -11.88 -15.96
N GLY A 122 -5.08 -11.15 -16.95
CA GLY A 122 -6.12 -10.13 -16.80
C GLY A 122 -5.59 -8.79 -16.30
N VAL A 123 -4.28 -8.54 -16.40
CA VAL A 123 -3.67 -7.25 -16.05
C VAL A 123 -4.26 -6.17 -16.94
N ASN A 124 -4.76 -5.10 -16.32
CA ASN A 124 -5.38 -3.98 -17.01
C ASN A 124 -4.75 -2.62 -16.67
N ARG A 125 -3.75 -2.60 -15.78
CA ARG A 125 -2.95 -1.44 -15.42
C ARG A 125 -1.48 -1.81 -15.28
N VAL A 126 -0.57 -0.96 -15.79
CA VAL A 126 0.89 -1.15 -15.67
C VAL A 126 1.49 0.11 -15.06
N SER A 127 2.38 -0.04 -14.07
CA SER A 127 3.21 1.04 -13.53
C SER A 127 4.64 0.91 -14.04
N LEU A 128 5.14 1.94 -14.72
CA LEU A 128 6.50 1.98 -15.27
C LEU A 128 7.40 2.83 -14.41
N GLY A 129 8.36 2.21 -13.74
CA GLY A 129 9.38 2.90 -12.94
C GLY A 129 10.41 3.58 -13.85
N VAL A 130 10.06 4.70 -14.45
CA VAL A 130 10.91 5.47 -15.37
C VAL A 130 11.93 6.32 -14.60
N GLN A 131 11.48 7.00 -13.59
CA GLN A 131 12.20 7.90 -12.66
C GLN A 131 12.67 9.20 -13.32
N SER A 132 13.30 9.14 -14.49
CA SER A 132 13.68 10.28 -15.34
C SER A 132 13.72 9.87 -16.82
N PHE A 133 13.41 10.79 -17.73
CA PHE A 133 13.61 10.66 -19.16
C PHE A 133 14.99 11.13 -19.62
N VAL A 134 15.84 11.62 -18.71
CA VAL A 134 17.23 11.93 -18.96
C VAL A 134 18.08 10.70 -18.63
N ASP A 135 18.67 10.10 -19.65
CA ASP A 135 19.42 8.83 -19.54
C ASP A 135 20.53 8.90 -18.47
N GLN A 136 21.22 10.03 -18.35
CA GLN A 136 22.30 10.22 -17.36
C GLN A 136 21.75 10.17 -15.92
N GLU A 137 20.62 10.81 -15.63
CA GLU A 137 20.00 10.82 -14.31
C GLU A 137 19.52 9.41 -13.92
N ALA A 138 18.83 8.73 -14.83
CA ALA A 138 18.40 7.35 -14.63
C ALA A 138 19.59 6.40 -14.37
N GLN A 139 20.68 6.52 -15.14
CA GLN A 139 21.88 5.70 -14.99
C GLN A 139 22.62 5.97 -13.69
N SER A 140 22.68 7.22 -13.22
CA SER A 140 23.36 7.61 -11.97
C SER A 140 22.80 6.87 -10.74
N VAL A 141 21.54 6.47 -10.78
CA VAL A 141 20.87 5.73 -9.73
C VAL A 141 20.71 4.23 -10.01
N GLY A 142 21.39 3.72 -11.03
CA GLY A 142 21.45 2.29 -11.35
C GLY A 142 20.30 1.76 -12.22
N ARG A 143 19.57 2.64 -12.92
CA ARG A 143 18.58 2.21 -13.94
C ARG A 143 19.30 1.80 -15.22
N LEU A 144 18.79 0.73 -15.86
CA LEU A 144 19.43 0.13 -17.05
C LEU A 144 18.80 0.58 -18.38
N HIS A 145 17.66 1.26 -18.33
CA HIS A 145 16.91 1.67 -19.51
C HIS A 145 17.35 3.05 -20.02
N LYS A 146 16.95 3.32 -21.25
CA LYS A 146 17.06 4.64 -21.89
C LYS A 146 15.68 5.18 -22.21
N ARG A 147 15.59 6.50 -22.48
CA ARG A 147 14.36 7.16 -22.92
C ARG A 147 13.70 6.43 -24.12
N SER A 148 14.48 6.02 -25.12
CA SER A 148 13.94 5.30 -26.28
C SER A 148 13.25 3.99 -25.90
N THR A 149 13.80 3.23 -24.95
CA THR A 149 13.20 1.99 -24.42
C THR A 149 11.84 2.25 -23.79
N VAL A 150 11.72 3.31 -22.99
CA VAL A 150 10.45 3.69 -22.34
C VAL A 150 9.37 3.98 -23.39
N LEU A 151 9.70 4.81 -24.39
CA LEU A 151 8.75 5.20 -25.45
C LEU A 151 8.32 4.00 -26.31
N GLU A 152 9.24 3.10 -26.65
CA GLU A 152 8.96 1.88 -27.38
C GLU A 152 8.03 0.94 -26.59
N GLU A 153 8.26 0.77 -25.28
CA GLU A 153 7.44 -0.09 -24.42
C GLU A 153 6.03 0.47 -24.22
N ILE A 154 5.89 1.78 -24.03
CA ILE A 154 4.57 2.44 -24.00
C ILE A 154 3.83 2.19 -25.32
N GLY A 155 4.53 2.30 -26.45
CA GLY A 155 3.96 2.00 -27.77
C GLY A 155 3.50 0.54 -27.89
N ARG A 156 4.27 -0.42 -27.39
CA ARG A 156 3.91 -1.85 -27.36
C ARG A 156 2.70 -2.13 -26.49
N LEU A 157 2.69 -1.60 -25.26
CA LEU A 157 1.56 -1.75 -24.33
C LEU A 157 0.26 -1.27 -24.96
N ARG A 158 0.26 -0.09 -25.57
CA ARG A 158 -0.94 0.45 -26.24
C ARG A 158 -1.40 -0.39 -27.43
N LYS A 159 -0.47 -0.85 -28.25
CA LYS A 159 -0.80 -1.75 -29.38
C LYS A 159 -1.41 -3.06 -28.91
N SER A 160 -1.07 -3.51 -27.70
CA SER A 160 -1.63 -4.72 -27.10
C SER A 160 -2.93 -4.46 -26.33
N GLY A 161 -3.47 -3.22 -26.31
CA GLY A 161 -4.70 -2.87 -25.61
C GLY A 161 -4.50 -2.43 -24.15
N LEU A 162 -3.28 -2.44 -23.61
CA LEU A 162 -2.95 -1.94 -22.27
C LEU A 162 -2.70 -0.42 -22.32
N GLY A 163 -3.77 0.36 -22.23
CA GLY A 163 -3.71 1.83 -22.27
C GLY A 163 -3.67 2.49 -20.88
N ASN A 164 -4.04 1.78 -19.80
CA ASN A 164 -3.96 2.30 -18.44
C ASN A 164 -2.53 2.14 -17.91
N ILE A 165 -1.70 3.13 -18.22
CA ILE A 165 -0.27 3.15 -17.92
C ILE A 165 -0.01 4.27 -16.92
N ASN A 166 0.70 3.94 -15.84
CA ASN A 166 1.31 4.90 -14.94
C ASN A 166 2.79 5.07 -15.27
N ILE A 167 3.31 6.28 -15.16
CA ILE A 167 4.74 6.59 -15.19
C ILE A 167 5.13 7.11 -13.81
N ASP A 168 6.13 6.47 -13.19
CA ASP A 168 6.73 6.93 -11.95
C ASP A 168 7.94 7.82 -12.27
N LEU A 169 7.95 9.03 -11.70
CA LEU A 169 9.05 10.00 -11.76
C LEU A 169 9.56 10.31 -10.35
N ILE A 170 10.86 10.61 -10.24
CA ILE A 170 11.48 11.04 -8.99
C ILE A 170 12.10 12.42 -9.19
N ALA A 171 11.66 13.40 -8.41
CA ALA A 171 12.27 14.71 -8.27
C ALA A 171 13.45 14.63 -7.27
N GLY A 172 14.58 15.24 -7.59
CA GLY A 172 15.76 15.25 -6.72
C GLY A 172 16.80 14.16 -7.03
N LEU A 173 16.74 13.51 -8.18
CA LEU A 173 17.80 12.55 -8.59
C LEU A 173 19.15 13.25 -8.76
N PRO A 174 20.30 12.54 -8.53
CA PRO A 174 21.62 13.10 -8.82
C PRO A 174 21.72 13.67 -10.23
N HIS A 175 22.36 14.83 -10.38
CA HIS A 175 22.52 15.62 -11.61
C HIS A 175 21.24 16.27 -12.16
N GLN A 176 20.11 16.15 -11.52
CA GLN A 176 18.86 16.74 -11.98
C GLN A 176 18.92 18.27 -11.83
N THR A 177 18.44 18.97 -12.85
CA THR A 177 18.28 20.44 -12.88
C THR A 177 16.82 20.78 -13.16
N ALA A 178 16.43 22.05 -12.97
CA ALA A 178 15.08 22.51 -13.28
C ALA A 178 14.71 22.26 -14.76
N GLU A 179 15.67 22.44 -15.69
CA GLU A 179 15.46 22.22 -17.12
C GLU A 179 15.32 20.73 -17.47
N SER A 180 16.18 19.86 -16.89
CA SER A 180 16.13 18.42 -17.14
C SER A 180 14.89 17.78 -16.50
N TRP A 181 14.47 18.30 -15.36
CA TRP A 181 13.21 17.93 -14.73
C TRP A 181 12.00 18.32 -15.56
N ALA A 182 11.93 19.61 -16.01
CA ALA A 182 10.87 20.08 -16.91
C ALA A 182 10.80 19.27 -18.20
N PHE A 183 11.94 18.86 -18.75
CA PHE A 183 12.01 17.96 -19.89
C PHE A 183 11.37 16.61 -19.57
N SER A 184 11.71 15.97 -18.44
CA SER A 184 11.15 14.67 -18.05
C SER A 184 9.64 14.72 -17.85
N VAL A 185 9.12 15.79 -17.22
CA VAL A 185 7.68 16.00 -17.07
C VAL A 185 7.01 16.23 -18.43
N SER A 186 7.61 17.03 -19.30
CA SER A 186 7.08 17.28 -20.66
C SER A 186 7.02 16.02 -21.50
N GLU A 187 8.05 15.18 -21.46
CA GLU A 187 8.07 13.86 -22.12
C GLU A 187 6.94 12.97 -21.58
N THR A 188 6.74 12.93 -20.26
CA THR A 188 5.64 12.20 -19.65
C THR A 188 4.29 12.65 -20.18
N ILE A 189 4.06 13.96 -20.22
CA ILE A 189 2.82 14.55 -20.76
C ILE A 189 2.66 14.18 -22.26
N ALA A 190 3.73 14.27 -23.05
CA ALA A 190 3.73 13.97 -24.47
C ALA A 190 3.40 12.48 -24.75
N THR A 191 3.75 11.56 -23.84
CA THR A 191 3.34 10.15 -23.98
C THR A 191 1.81 10.00 -23.93
N GLY A 192 1.06 10.93 -23.33
CA GLY A 192 -0.39 10.85 -23.21
C GLY A 192 -0.88 9.75 -22.26
N VAL A 193 -0.07 9.31 -21.29
CA VAL A 193 -0.48 8.35 -20.27
C VAL A 193 -1.59 8.94 -19.38
N PRO A 194 -2.51 8.11 -18.86
CA PRO A 194 -3.60 8.57 -18.03
C PRO A 194 -3.23 8.82 -16.57
N HIS A 195 -2.09 8.33 -16.10
CA HIS A 195 -1.67 8.43 -14.72
C HIS A 195 -0.17 8.71 -14.59
N VAL A 196 0.22 9.48 -13.58
CA VAL A 196 1.61 9.82 -13.27
C VAL A 196 1.79 9.80 -11.76
N SER A 197 2.88 9.20 -11.28
CA SER A 197 3.35 9.33 -9.90
C SER A 197 4.59 10.22 -9.89
N VAL A 198 4.63 11.18 -8.99
CA VAL A 198 5.79 12.07 -8.77
C VAL A 198 6.19 11.95 -7.30
N TYR A 199 7.35 11.40 -7.06
CA TYR A 199 7.94 11.29 -5.74
C TYR A 199 9.07 12.29 -5.58
N MET A 200 9.25 12.84 -4.39
CA MET A 200 10.51 13.49 -4.01
C MET A 200 11.48 12.41 -3.55
N LEU A 201 12.75 12.54 -3.93
CA LEU A 201 13.80 11.62 -3.50
C LEU A 201 13.94 11.69 -1.98
N GLU A 202 13.61 10.61 -1.30
CA GLU A 202 13.98 10.41 0.10
C GLU A 202 15.28 9.59 0.15
N VAL A 203 16.30 10.14 0.78
CA VAL A 203 17.59 9.47 0.93
C VAL A 203 17.61 8.80 2.30
N ASP A 204 17.31 7.53 2.33
CA ASP A 204 17.42 6.69 3.52
C ASP A 204 18.89 6.43 3.87
N ASP A 205 19.28 6.60 5.13
CA ASP A 205 20.66 6.44 5.63
C ASP A 205 21.21 5.03 5.33
N ASP A 206 20.35 4.01 5.32
CA ASP A 206 20.73 2.62 5.02
C ASP A 206 20.79 2.33 3.52
N SER A 207 20.30 3.22 2.67
CA SER A 207 20.45 3.10 1.21
C SER A 207 21.92 3.25 0.80
N ARG A 208 22.27 2.80 -0.42
CA ARG A 208 23.62 2.97 -0.95
C ARG A 208 23.97 4.44 -1.16
N LEU A 209 22.98 5.23 -1.56
CA LEU A 209 23.10 6.68 -1.77
C LEU A 209 23.27 7.41 -0.43
N GLY A 210 22.45 7.07 0.59
CA GLY A 210 22.52 7.67 1.92
C GLY A 210 23.85 7.39 2.63
N ARG A 211 24.29 6.14 2.59
CA ARG A 211 25.62 5.78 3.14
C ARG A 211 26.76 6.56 2.47
N GLU A 212 26.68 6.82 1.16
CA GLU A 212 27.68 7.65 0.48
C GLU A 212 27.55 9.12 0.87
N LEU A 213 26.35 9.63 1.09
CA LEU A 213 26.13 10.99 1.56
C LEU A 213 26.75 11.23 2.93
N ILE A 214 26.63 10.25 3.86
CA ILE A 214 27.16 10.32 5.22
C ILE A 214 28.68 10.10 5.25
N ALA A 215 29.17 9.06 4.56
CA ALA A 215 30.56 8.63 4.67
C ALA A 215 31.51 9.30 3.66
N GLY A 216 30.96 10.01 2.68
CA GLY A 216 31.70 10.50 1.49
C GLY A 216 31.90 9.40 0.46
N GLY A 217 32.19 9.79 -0.77
CA GLY A 217 32.38 8.88 -1.88
C GLY A 217 31.97 9.51 -3.20
N ALA A 218 32.12 8.77 -4.31
CA ALA A 218 31.76 9.24 -5.64
C ALA A 218 31.07 8.16 -6.48
N ARG A 219 30.78 7.00 -5.92
CA ARG A 219 30.27 5.84 -6.64
C ARG A 219 28.80 5.97 -7.04
N TYR A 220 28.01 6.55 -6.15
CA TYR A 220 26.55 6.68 -6.28
C TYR A 220 26.11 8.12 -6.57
N HIS A 221 27.06 9.02 -6.82
CA HIS A 221 26.82 10.42 -7.17
C HIS A 221 26.08 11.24 -6.10
N ALA A 222 26.19 10.86 -4.81
CA ALA A 222 25.47 11.48 -3.71
C ALA A 222 25.66 13.00 -3.60
N HIS A 223 26.86 13.50 -3.93
CA HIS A 223 27.20 14.93 -3.92
C HIS A 223 26.56 15.74 -5.07
N PHE A 224 25.88 15.09 -6.02
CA PHE A 224 25.12 15.75 -7.08
C PHE A 224 23.59 15.71 -6.82
N VAL A 225 23.15 15.23 -5.67
CA VAL A 225 21.75 15.30 -5.25
C VAL A 225 21.40 16.79 -5.01
N PRO A 226 20.35 17.30 -5.65
CA PRO A 226 19.84 18.66 -5.35
C PRO A 226 19.48 18.81 -3.87
N ASP A 227 19.51 20.03 -3.36
CA ASP A 227 19.04 20.30 -2.01
C ASP A 227 17.51 20.19 -1.90
N ASP A 228 17.01 20.22 -0.67
CA ASP A 228 15.59 20.05 -0.38
C ASP A 228 14.72 21.14 -1.01
N ASP A 229 15.20 22.39 -1.04
CA ASP A 229 14.49 23.52 -1.64
C ASP A 229 14.34 23.32 -3.16
N ALA A 230 15.41 22.95 -3.85
CA ALA A 230 15.36 22.65 -5.28
C ALA A 230 14.46 21.43 -5.58
N THR A 231 14.49 20.40 -4.73
CA THR A 231 13.63 19.21 -4.86
C THR A 231 12.15 19.57 -4.67
N ALA A 232 11.84 20.44 -3.72
CA ALA A 232 10.48 20.96 -3.51
C ALA A 232 10.00 21.81 -4.70
N ASP A 233 10.88 22.65 -5.28
CA ASP A 233 10.59 23.43 -6.48
C ASP A 233 10.32 22.53 -7.69
N PHE A 234 11.08 21.44 -7.86
CA PHE A 234 10.83 20.45 -8.91
C PHE A 234 9.46 19.78 -8.75
N TYR A 235 9.12 19.37 -7.53
CA TYR A 235 7.80 18.78 -7.28
C TYR A 235 6.68 19.77 -7.59
N GLN A 236 6.79 21.03 -7.17
CA GLN A 236 5.81 22.06 -7.47
C GLN A 236 5.70 22.33 -8.97
N GLN A 237 6.81 22.42 -9.70
CA GLN A 237 6.84 22.56 -11.15
C GLN A 237 6.08 21.41 -11.84
N ALA A 238 6.28 20.15 -11.40
CA ALA A 238 5.53 19.02 -11.92
C ALA A 238 4.03 19.15 -11.67
N CYS A 239 3.61 19.57 -10.46
CA CYS A 239 2.20 19.79 -10.15
C CYS A 239 1.54 20.79 -11.12
N GLU A 240 2.21 21.91 -11.41
CA GLU A 240 1.73 22.97 -12.31
C GLU A 240 1.66 22.49 -13.78
N MET A 241 2.72 21.81 -14.24
CA MET A 241 2.80 21.30 -15.62
C MET A 241 1.75 20.22 -15.88
N LEU A 242 1.62 19.25 -14.96
CA LEU A 242 0.63 18.18 -15.08
C LEU A 242 -0.80 18.70 -15.01
N ALA A 243 -1.09 19.63 -14.09
CA ALA A 243 -2.41 20.26 -13.99
C ALA A 243 -2.77 21.00 -15.28
N SER A 244 -1.82 21.76 -15.86
CA SER A 244 -1.99 22.47 -17.14
C SER A 244 -2.26 21.53 -18.31
N ALA A 245 -1.78 20.27 -18.23
CA ALA A 245 -2.01 19.21 -19.21
C ALA A 245 -3.30 18.38 -18.93
N GLY A 246 -4.12 18.77 -17.94
CA GLY A 246 -5.36 18.07 -17.57
C GLY A 246 -5.12 16.76 -16.80
N ILE A 247 -3.95 16.62 -16.17
CA ILE A 247 -3.61 15.51 -15.29
C ILE A 247 -3.64 16.06 -13.85
N ALA A 248 -4.77 15.87 -13.17
CA ALA A 248 -5.02 16.47 -11.87
C ALA A 248 -4.43 15.63 -10.74
N GLN A 249 -3.78 16.28 -9.78
CA GLN A 249 -3.36 15.66 -8.54
C GLN A 249 -4.58 15.21 -7.74
N TYR A 250 -4.62 13.97 -7.25
CA TYR A 250 -5.71 13.47 -6.41
C TYR A 250 -5.24 13.07 -5.01
N GLU A 251 -3.94 12.83 -4.83
CA GLU A 251 -3.28 12.68 -3.54
C GLU A 251 -1.82 13.18 -3.65
N ILE A 252 -1.03 13.17 -2.59
CA ILE A 252 0.28 13.82 -2.52
C ILE A 252 1.18 13.46 -3.71
N SER A 253 1.31 12.18 -4.03
CA SER A 253 2.27 11.72 -5.05
C SER A 253 1.64 11.36 -6.38
N ASN A 254 0.30 11.24 -6.49
CA ASN A 254 -0.36 10.66 -7.64
C ASN A 254 -1.29 11.63 -8.37
N PHE A 255 -1.21 11.57 -9.71
CA PHE A 255 -1.90 12.43 -10.64
C PHE A 255 -2.62 11.59 -11.70
N ALA A 256 -3.85 11.96 -12.05
CA ALA A 256 -4.66 11.23 -13.02
C ALA A 256 -5.39 12.17 -13.97
N ARG A 257 -5.55 11.75 -15.25
CA ARG A 257 -6.38 12.49 -16.20
C ARG A 257 -7.83 12.51 -15.72
N VAL A 258 -8.40 13.70 -15.74
CA VAL A 258 -9.82 13.89 -15.46
C VAL A 258 -10.61 13.33 -16.63
N GLY A 259 -11.43 12.30 -16.39
CA GLY A 259 -12.35 11.76 -17.40
C GLY A 259 -13.41 12.79 -17.82
N ALA A 260 -13.90 12.71 -19.04
CA ALA A 260 -15.03 13.54 -19.48
C ALA A 260 -16.23 13.33 -18.55
N ARG A 261 -16.86 14.42 -18.07
CA ARG A 261 -17.95 14.42 -17.06
C ARG A 261 -19.15 13.48 -17.35
N ASN A 262 -19.27 12.95 -18.55
CA ASN A 262 -20.37 12.10 -19.00
C ASN A 262 -19.97 10.64 -19.30
N SER A 263 -18.74 10.25 -19.09
CA SER A 263 -18.34 8.85 -19.26
C SER A 263 -18.52 8.13 -17.93
N LYS A 264 -19.30 7.05 -17.92
CA LYS A 264 -19.21 6.00 -16.87
C LYS A 264 -17.82 5.32 -16.88
N SER A 265 -16.83 5.91 -17.57
CA SER A 265 -15.48 5.42 -17.64
C SER A 265 -14.84 5.53 -16.26
N GLN A 266 -14.24 4.47 -15.86
CA GLN A 266 -13.50 4.33 -14.62
C GLN A 266 -12.54 5.51 -14.42
N SER A 267 -12.45 6.01 -13.19
CA SER A 267 -11.43 6.96 -12.79
C SER A 267 -10.05 6.38 -13.13
N ASN A 268 -9.14 7.21 -13.68
CA ASN A 268 -7.75 6.80 -13.90
C ASN A 268 -6.91 6.80 -12.59
N GLN A 269 -7.53 7.10 -11.46
CA GLN A 269 -6.89 7.01 -10.14
C GLN A 269 -6.62 5.54 -9.78
N SER A 270 -5.52 5.24 -9.09
CA SER A 270 -5.23 3.90 -8.61
C SER A 270 -6.22 3.49 -7.53
N ARG A 271 -7.05 2.52 -7.82
CA ARG A 271 -8.04 1.97 -6.87
C ARG A 271 -7.35 1.32 -5.68
N HIS A 272 -6.25 0.61 -5.94
CA HIS A 272 -5.49 -0.06 -4.90
C HIS A 272 -4.88 0.95 -3.90
N ASN A 273 -4.23 2.02 -4.38
CA ASN A 273 -3.64 3.05 -3.52
C ASN A 273 -4.73 3.79 -2.71
N LEU A 274 -5.89 4.05 -3.32
CA LEU A 274 -7.01 4.67 -2.62
C LEU A 274 -7.51 3.83 -1.44
N LYS A 275 -7.38 2.49 -1.47
CA LYS A 275 -7.74 1.65 -0.32
C LYS A 275 -6.90 1.98 0.91
N TYR A 276 -5.60 2.21 0.73
CA TYR A 276 -4.72 2.61 1.83
C TYR A 276 -5.17 3.96 2.41
N TRP A 277 -5.37 4.96 1.54
CA TRP A 277 -5.71 6.32 1.96
C TRP A 277 -7.12 6.47 2.54
N THR A 278 -7.99 5.51 2.28
CA THR A 278 -9.36 5.46 2.82
C THR A 278 -9.58 4.37 3.86
N ARG A 279 -8.52 3.74 4.37
CA ARG A 279 -8.53 2.67 5.36
C ARG A 279 -9.49 1.52 5.00
N GLN A 280 -9.53 1.13 3.72
CA GLN A 280 -10.25 -0.06 3.30
C GLN A 280 -9.40 -1.31 3.53
N PRO A 281 -10.02 -2.51 3.72
CA PRO A 281 -9.28 -3.72 3.98
C PRO A 281 -8.39 -4.13 2.80
N TYR A 282 -7.17 -4.58 3.12
CA TYR A 282 -6.21 -5.14 2.19
C TYR A 282 -5.41 -6.25 2.81
N LEU A 283 -4.95 -7.19 1.97
CA LEU A 283 -4.16 -8.34 2.37
C LEU A 283 -2.89 -8.42 1.51
N GLY A 284 -1.74 -8.41 2.18
CA GLY A 284 -0.43 -8.50 1.56
C GLY A 284 0.16 -9.90 1.64
N PHE A 285 0.85 -10.28 0.59
CA PHE A 285 1.58 -11.54 0.45
C PHE A 285 3.02 -11.29 0.02
N GLY A 286 3.96 -12.09 0.49
CA GLY A 286 5.37 -12.00 0.13
C GLY A 286 6.18 -11.20 1.13
N VAL A 287 7.43 -10.86 0.78
CA VAL A 287 8.37 -10.15 1.66
C VAL A 287 7.90 -8.72 1.92
N ASP A 288 7.97 -8.27 3.18
CA ASP A 288 7.62 -6.90 3.61
C ASP A 288 6.20 -6.48 3.18
N ALA A 289 5.29 -7.44 3.14
CA ALA A 289 3.92 -7.20 2.73
C ALA A 289 3.04 -6.91 3.93
N HIS A 290 2.43 -5.72 3.93
CA HIS A 290 1.53 -5.25 4.99
C HIS A 290 0.09 -5.64 4.70
N SER A 291 -0.69 -5.81 5.76
CA SER A 291 -2.11 -6.14 5.72
C SER A 291 -2.89 -5.33 6.75
N MET A 292 -4.16 -5.07 6.47
CA MET A 292 -5.10 -4.50 7.43
C MET A 292 -6.47 -5.14 7.23
N LEU A 293 -6.96 -5.85 8.24
CA LEU A 293 -8.24 -6.56 8.23
C LEU A 293 -9.11 -6.12 9.42
N GLU A 294 -10.41 -6.28 9.27
CA GLU A 294 -11.36 -6.03 10.36
C GLU A 294 -11.38 -7.23 11.34
N PRO A 295 -11.46 -6.99 12.65
CA PRO A 295 -11.63 -8.07 13.62
C PRO A 295 -13.02 -8.73 13.49
N ILE A 296 -13.10 -10.03 13.78
CA ILE A 296 -14.40 -10.70 13.86
C ILE A 296 -15.14 -10.20 15.11
N PRO A 297 -16.39 -9.70 14.99
CA PRO A 297 -17.18 -9.29 16.14
C PRO A 297 -17.38 -10.45 17.13
N LEU A 298 -17.17 -10.24 18.43
CA LEU A 298 -17.25 -11.27 19.50
C LEU A 298 -18.59 -12.03 19.55
N MET A 299 -19.67 -11.46 19.06
CA MET A 299 -20.98 -12.13 19.00
C MET A 299 -20.99 -13.39 18.13
N ASN A 300 -20.09 -13.51 17.16
CA ASN A 300 -19.96 -14.66 16.27
C ASN A 300 -18.93 -15.70 16.78
N ALA A 301 -18.06 -15.33 17.72
CA ALA A 301 -17.04 -16.23 18.26
C ALA A 301 -17.59 -17.33 19.18
N ARG A 302 -18.81 -17.16 19.72
CA ARG A 302 -19.46 -18.17 20.58
C ARG A 302 -20.12 -19.33 19.83
N ALA A 303 -20.17 -19.31 18.51
CA ALA A 303 -20.78 -20.36 17.70
C ALA A 303 -19.82 -21.49 17.26
N SER A 304 -18.51 -21.31 17.39
CA SER A 304 -17.51 -22.36 17.17
C SER A 304 -17.10 -22.98 18.51
N SER A 305 -17.87 -23.96 18.98
CA SER A 305 -17.48 -24.80 20.12
C SER A 305 -16.16 -25.49 19.80
N PRO A 306 -15.20 -25.56 20.75
CA PRO A 306 -14.01 -26.35 20.54
C PRO A 306 -14.40 -27.81 20.36
N VAL A 307 -14.05 -28.41 19.25
CA VAL A 307 -14.16 -29.84 19.03
C VAL A 307 -13.29 -30.53 20.09
N ARG A 308 -13.93 -31.06 21.12
CA ARG A 308 -13.26 -31.98 22.05
C ARG A 308 -12.85 -33.21 21.26
N VAL A 309 -11.58 -33.31 20.96
CA VAL A 309 -10.99 -34.58 20.53
C VAL A 309 -10.97 -35.48 21.79
N GLY A 310 -11.87 -36.42 21.80
CA GLY A 310 -11.93 -37.43 22.85
C GLY A 310 -10.69 -38.33 22.81
N THR A 311 -9.88 -38.26 23.86
CA THR A 311 -8.83 -39.24 24.13
C THR A 311 -9.45 -40.57 24.52
N ALA A 312 -9.48 -41.55 23.60
CA ALA A 312 -9.68 -42.94 23.95
C ALA A 312 -8.35 -43.51 24.48
N ALA A 313 -8.34 -43.81 25.78
CA ALA A 313 -7.24 -44.50 26.43
C ALA A 313 -7.22 -45.98 26.01
N LEU A 314 -6.08 -46.47 25.52
CA LEU A 314 -5.70 -47.88 25.56
C LEU A 314 -4.19 -48.01 25.89
N GLY A 315 -3.97 -48.84 26.87
CA GLY A 315 -2.86 -49.14 27.77
C GLY A 315 -1.47 -49.32 27.21
N CYS A 316 -0.54 -49.17 28.13
CA CYS A 316 0.91 -49.40 28.16
C CYS A 316 1.34 -50.85 27.78
N PRO A 317 2.65 -51.18 27.57
CA PRO A 317 3.75 -50.78 28.48
C PRO A 317 5.12 -50.37 27.84
N ALA A 318 5.93 -49.89 28.72
CA ALA A 318 7.30 -49.42 28.72
C ALA A 318 8.32 -50.03 27.76
N GLU A 319 9.24 -49.18 27.23
CA GLU A 319 10.69 -49.33 27.42
C GLU A 319 11.44 -48.01 27.12
N ARG A 320 12.54 -47.82 27.85
CA ARG A 320 13.39 -46.63 27.93
C ARG A 320 14.31 -46.53 26.73
N SER A 321 14.56 -45.32 26.23
CA SER A 321 15.93 -44.75 26.16
C SER A 321 15.97 -43.31 25.64
N SER A 322 16.65 -42.52 26.33
CA SER A 322 17.44 -41.28 26.17
C SER A 322 17.38 -40.50 24.85
N ALA A 323 17.25 -39.19 25.09
CA ALA A 323 18.02 -38.08 24.55
C ALA A 323 17.39 -37.15 23.51
N ALA A 324 17.42 -35.89 23.88
CA ALA A 324 17.60 -34.65 23.12
C ALA A 324 16.37 -33.89 22.63
N ALA A 325 16.07 -32.84 23.37
CA ALA A 325 15.79 -31.45 23.05
C ALA A 325 15.24 -31.13 21.64
N GLY A 326 14.05 -30.58 21.60
CA GLY A 326 13.50 -29.95 20.40
C GLY A 326 11.98 -29.85 20.44
N GLY A 327 11.41 -28.96 21.24
CA GLY A 327 9.98 -28.81 21.24
C GLY A 327 9.46 -27.82 22.27
N HIS A 328 9.73 -26.54 22.10
CA HIS A 328 8.98 -25.48 22.77
C HIS A 328 9.17 -24.15 22.03
N ARG A 329 8.44 -23.96 20.92
CA ARG A 329 8.23 -22.63 20.32
C ARG A 329 6.80 -22.40 19.79
N SER A 330 5.90 -23.36 19.94
CA SER A 330 4.50 -23.20 19.54
C SER A 330 3.60 -22.62 20.63
N SER A 331 4.09 -22.45 21.87
CA SER A 331 3.27 -21.92 22.96
C SER A 331 3.39 -20.41 23.19
N GLU A 332 4.46 -19.75 22.73
CA GLU A 332 4.59 -18.30 22.88
C GLU A 332 3.73 -17.51 21.89
N PHE A 333 3.38 -18.09 20.74
CA PHE A 333 2.48 -17.44 19.79
C PHE A 333 1.03 -17.47 20.26
N ALA A 334 0.60 -18.52 20.93
CA ALA A 334 -0.74 -18.63 21.50
C ALA A 334 -0.96 -17.63 22.67
N THR A 335 0.08 -17.35 23.45
CA THR A 335 -0.03 -16.44 24.61
C THR A 335 -0.10 -14.95 24.22
N ALA A 336 0.41 -14.55 23.06
CA ALA A 336 0.28 -13.17 22.58
C ALA A 336 -1.13 -12.84 22.08
N ILE A 337 -1.90 -13.86 21.64
CA ILE A 337 -3.27 -13.70 21.13
C ILE A 337 -4.31 -13.70 22.26
N ASP A 338 -4.04 -14.37 23.38
CA ASP A 338 -4.99 -14.51 24.51
C ASP A 338 -5.34 -13.19 25.24
N HIS A 339 -4.67 -12.08 24.91
CA HIS A 339 -4.91 -10.77 25.51
C HIS A 339 -5.40 -9.68 24.53
N ILE A 340 -5.67 -10.00 23.26
CA ILE A 340 -6.32 -9.06 22.35
C ILE A 340 -7.79 -8.94 22.77
N GLU A 341 -8.10 -7.95 23.60
CA GLU A 341 -9.49 -7.55 23.90
C GLU A 341 -10.12 -7.04 22.59
N THR A 342 -10.66 -7.95 21.76
CA THR A 342 -11.22 -7.69 20.44
C THR A 342 -12.34 -6.66 20.42
N ASP A 343 -12.93 -6.36 21.54
CA ASP A 343 -14.00 -5.34 21.68
C ASP A 343 -13.50 -3.88 21.53
N ARG A 344 -12.18 -3.66 21.52
CA ARG A 344 -11.59 -2.30 21.49
C ARG A 344 -10.83 -1.98 20.22
N HIS A 345 -10.62 -2.96 19.33
CA HIS A 345 -9.83 -2.76 18.13
C HIS A 345 -10.70 -2.58 16.90
N GLN A 346 -10.34 -1.58 16.07
CA GLN A 346 -11.03 -1.25 14.81
C GLN A 346 -10.43 -1.97 13.60
N ALA A 347 -9.19 -2.41 13.71
CA ALA A 347 -8.51 -3.21 12.70
C ALA A 347 -7.37 -4.00 13.35
N ILE A 348 -6.91 -5.02 12.66
CA ILE A 348 -5.65 -5.71 12.96
C ILE A 348 -4.73 -5.53 11.76
N ARG A 349 -3.57 -4.94 12.00
CA ARG A 349 -2.47 -4.86 11.04
C ARG A 349 -1.51 -6.00 11.28
N PHE A 350 -0.96 -6.49 10.20
CA PHE A 350 0.16 -7.42 10.28
C PHE A 350 1.05 -7.27 9.05
N ALA A 351 2.33 -7.57 9.25
CA ALA A 351 3.34 -7.53 8.20
C ALA A 351 4.12 -8.83 8.17
N THR A 352 4.50 -9.27 6.99
CA THR A 352 5.46 -10.35 6.80
C THR A 352 6.89 -9.83 7.03
N PRO A 353 7.88 -10.72 7.32
CA PRO A 353 9.27 -10.30 7.47
C PRO A 353 9.80 -9.48 6.29
N ASP A 354 10.67 -8.51 6.58
CA ASP A 354 11.24 -7.53 5.67
C ASP A 354 12.47 -8.03 4.88
N SER A 355 12.91 -9.25 5.12
CA SER A 355 13.99 -9.87 4.37
C SER A 355 13.55 -11.18 3.72
N LEU A 356 14.15 -11.52 2.56
CA LEU A 356 13.85 -12.77 1.87
C LEU A 356 14.18 -13.99 2.74
N ASP A 357 15.30 -13.97 3.44
CA ASP A 357 15.73 -15.10 4.27
C ASP A 357 14.76 -15.33 5.44
N ALA A 358 14.39 -14.29 6.16
CA ALA A 358 13.42 -14.36 7.25
C ALA A 358 12.04 -14.85 6.76
N TYR A 359 11.58 -14.34 5.62
CA TYR A 359 10.34 -14.77 4.99
C TYR A 359 10.38 -16.26 4.59
N MET A 360 11.47 -16.72 3.96
CA MET A 360 11.65 -18.12 3.56
C MET A 360 11.78 -19.05 4.77
N ASN A 361 12.40 -18.59 5.85
CA ASN A 361 12.52 -19.33 7.11
C ASN A 361 11.25 -19.30 7.96
N ARG A 362 10.16 -18.69 7.46
CA ARG A 362 8.86 -18.59 8.16
C ARG A 362 8.97 -17.91 9.52
N GLU A 363 9.82 -16.88 9.61
CA GLU A 363 9.86 -16.07 10.81
C GLU A 363 8.50 -15.43 11.11
N PRO A 364 8.20 -15.13 12.39
CA PRO A 364 6.90 -14.60 12.78
C PRO A 364 6.55 -13.28 12.08
N ARG A 365 5.28 -13.09 11.78
CA ARG A 365 4.72 -11.81 11.33
C ARG A 365 4.65 -10.83 12.50
N THR A 366 4.87 -9.57 12.23
CA THR A 366 4.54 -8.50 13.19
C THR A 366 3.03 -8.30 13.16
N VAL A 367 2.37 -8.27 14.33
CA VAL A 367 0.92 -8.07 14.47
C VAL A 367 0.66 -6.90 15.39
N THR A 368 -0.12 -5.91 14.92
CA THR A 368 -0.43 -4.69 15.64
C THR A 368 -1.95 -4.46 15.63
N PRO A 369 -2.63 -4.61 16.77
CA PRO A 369 -4.02 -4.22 16.90
C PRO A 369 -4.16 -2.69 16.82
N VAL A 370 -5.14 -2.19 16.06
CA VAL A 370 -5.40 -0.77 15.86
C VAL A 370 -6.54 -0.34 16.79
N SER A 371 -6.25 0.48 17.79
CA SER A 371 -7.25 1.01 18.73
C SER A 371 -8.26 1.93 18.04
N THR A 372 -9.38 2.23 18.69
CA THR A 372 -10.37 3.20 18.17
C THR A 372 -9.73 4.57 17.97
N GLN A 373 -8.90 5.01 18.91
CA GLN A 373 -8.19 6.28 18.83
C GLN A 373 -7.25 6.31 17.63
N ALA A 374 -6.37 5.31 17.49
CA ALA A 374 -5.44 5.20 16.37
C ALA A 374 -6.19 5.14 15.02
N ALA A 375 -7.33 4.45 14.95
CA ALA A 375 -8.15 4.39 13.76
C ALA A 375 -8.71 5.75 13.33
N ILE A 376 -9.09 6.61 14.29
CA ILE A 376 -9.56 7.98 14.02
C ILE A 376 -8.41 8.84 13.53
N GLU A 377 -7.25 8.78 14.20
CA GLU A 377 -6.03 9.50 13.81
C GLU A 377 -5.58 9.13 12.40
N GLU A 378 -5.51 7.83 12.10
CA GLU A 378 -5.20 7.33 10.77
C GLU A 378 -6.20 7.79 9.72
N THR A 379 -7.49 7.74 10.02
CA THR A 379 -8.54 8.23 9.12
C THR A 379 -8.34 9.69 8.78
N PHE A 380 -7.89 10.49 9.75
CA PHE A 380 -7.64 11.91 9.57
C PHE A 380 -6.39 12.16 8.72
N PHE A 381 -5.23 11.67 9.12
CA PHE A 381 -4.00 11.98 8.38
C PHE A 381 -3.93 11.29 7.00
N LEU A 382 -4.45 10.06 6.85
CA LEU A 382 -4.57 9.42 5.54
C LEU A 382 -5.58 10.15 4.64
N GLY A 383 -6.69 10.65 5.23
CA GLY A 383 -7.65 11.47 4.53
C GLY A 383 -7.09 12.80 4.06
N LEU A 384 -6.18 13.42 4.84
CA LEU A 384 -5.47 14.64 4.45
C LEU A 384 -4.50 14.44 3.27
N ARG A 385 -4.00 13.22 3.02
CA ARG A 385 -3.22 12.93 1.81
C ARG A 385 -4.02 13.19 0.54
N LEU A 386 -5.33 12.99 0.59
CA LEU A 386 -6.22 13.18 -0.55
C LEU A 386 -6.49 14.67 -0.78
N ASN A 387 -6.41 15.13 -2.02
CA ASN A 387 -6.70 16.53 -2.36
C ASN A 387 -8.14 16.95 -2.05
N ARG A 388 -9.06 15.98 -1.95
CA ARG A 388 -10.44 16.24 -1.49
C ARG A 388 -10.49 16.56 0.01
N GLY A 389 -9.44 16.21 0.78
CA GLY A 389 -9.40 16.40 2.22
C GLY A 389 -10.38 15.49 2.97
N ILE A 390 -10.70 15.90 4.19
CA ILE A 390 -11.55 15.17 5.12
C ILE A 390 -12.66 16.05 5.68
N ASP A 391 -13.86 15.52 5.76
CA ASP A 391 -15.02 16.14 6.40
C ASP A 391 -15.00 15.86 7.90
N LEU A 392 -14.75 16.90 8.72
CA LEU A 392 -14.69 16.79 10.18
C LEU A 392 -16.02 16.36 10.81
N GLU A 393 -17.15 16.72 10.20
CA GLU A 393 -18.45 16.33 10.74
C GLU A 393 -18.71 14.83 10.54
N ARG A 394 -18.33 14.30 9.37
CA ARG A 394 -18.37 12.85 9.15
C ARG A 394 -17.44 12.10 10.10
N LEU A 395 -16.26 12.64 10.36
CA LEU A 395 -15.32 12.04 11.30
C LEU A 395 -15.90 12.04 12.73
N ARG A 396 -16.51 13.15 13.17
CA ARG A 396 -17.16 13.26 14.49
C ARG A 396 -18.33 12.27 14.66
N THR A 397 -19.07 12.03 13.59
CA THR A 397 -20.22 11.11 13.61
C THR A 397 -19.83 9.64 13.44
N GLY A 398 -18.56 9.34 13.24
CA GLY A 398 -18.07 7.97 12.98
C GLY A 398 -18.54 7.40 11.64
N SER A 399 -19.02 8.26 10.71
CA SER A 399 -19.43 7.83 9.38
C SER A 399 -18.21 7.52 8.53
N SER A 400 -18.11 6.30 7.98
CA SER A 400 -16.94 5.88 7.21
C SER A 400 -16.70 6.76 5.98
N LEU A 401 -15.45 7.03 5.65
CA LEU A 401 -15.01 7.79 4.47
C LEU A 401 -15.24 7.02 3.14
N GLY A 402 -15.75 5.80 3.20
CA GLY A 402 -15.84 4.87 2.07
C GLY A 402 -16.91 5.17 1.03
N GLU A 403 -17.76 6.19 1.21
CA GLU A 403 -18.85 6.50 0.26
C GLU A 403 -18.54 7.75 -0.56
N GLY A 404 -17.78 7.57 -1.63
CA GLY A 404 -17.52 8.54 -2.70
C GLY A 404 -18.09 8.11 -4.04
N HIS A 405 -19.22 7.39 -4.09
CA HIS A 405 -20.05 7.24 -5.28
C HIS A 405 -21.53 7.27 -4.89
N ASP A 406 -22.28 8.14 -5.54
CA ASP A 406 -23.73 8.24 -5.49
C ASP A 406 -24.40 6.86 -5.48
N PHE A 407 -24.85 6.41 -4.30
CA PHE A 407 -25.88 5.39 -4.18
C PHE A 407 -27.09 6.00 -3.46
N ASN A 408 -27.89 6.71 -4.25
CA ASN A 408 -29.27 6.98 -3.91
C ASN A 408 -30.04 5.64 -4.01
N ARG A 409 -30.04 4.87 -2.95
CA ARG A 409 -31.01 3.80 -2.76
C ARG A 409 -31.31 3.61 -1.29
N ALA A 410 -32.39 4.28 -0.85
CA ALA A 410 -33.06 3.95 0.38
C ALA A 410 -33.40 2.46 0.36
N THR A 411 -32.73 1.67 1.18
CA THR A 411 -33.22 0.37 1.60
C THR A 411 -33.60 0.48 3.06
N ASN A 412 -34.90 0.59 3.29
CA ASN A 412 -35.54 0.29 4.55
C ASN A 412 -35.26 -1.19 4.91
N ALA A 413 -34.24 -1.44 5.73
CA ALA A 413 -34.10 -2.65 6.49
C ALA A 413 -33.96 -2.22 7.94
N ALA A 414 -35.05 -2.38 8.70
CA ALA A 414 -35.05 -2.25 10.15
C ALA A 414 -34.21 -3.39 10.71
N GLU A 415 -32.90 -3.17 10.82
CA GLU A 415 -32.03 -4.03 11.60
C GLU A 415 -32.36 -3.81 13.08
N LYS A 416 -32.73 -4.88 13.75
CA LYS A 416 -32.76 -4.95 15.22
C LYS A 416 -31.33 -4.78 15.72
N THR A 417 -30.94 -3.54 15.92
CA THR A 417 -29.64 -3.19 16.53
C THR A 417 -29.71 -3.67 17.99
N THR A 418 -28.83 -4.56 18.39
CA THR A 418 -28.73 -4.97 19.79
C THR A 418 -28.23 -3.80 20.64
N LEU A 419 -28.69 -3.67 21.88
CA LEU A 419 -28.25 -2.64 22.85
C LEU A 419 -26.70 -2.54 22.93
N ALA A 420 -25.98 -3.65 22.77
CA ALA A 420 -24.52 -3.70 22.76
C ALA A 420 -23.91 -2.99 21.54
N ALA A 421 -24.47 -3.19 20.35
CA ALA A 421 -24.00 -2.51 19.14
C ALA A 421 -24.25 -0.99 19.21
N GLU A 422 -25.36 -0.59 19.81
CA GLU A 422 -25.69 0.81 20.02
C GLU A 422 -24.77 1.48 21.06
N ALA A 423 -24.43 0.79 22.13
CA ALA A 423 -23.46 1.26 23.12
C ALA A 423 -22.05 1.40 22.54
N THR A 424 -21.63 0.47 21.67
CA THR A 424 -20.34 0.53 20.97
C THR A 424 -20.28 1.72 20.02
N ARG A 425 -21.34 1.95 19.22
CA ARG A 425 -21.44 3.12 18.32
C ARG A 425 -21.39 4.44 19.11
N ARG A 426 -22.08 4.55 20.24
CA ARG A 426 -22.04 5.75 21.09
C ARG A 426 -20.64 6.02 21.63
N ARG A 427 -19.94 5.01 22.13
CA ARG A 427 -18.54 5.16 22.57
C ARG A 427 -17.62 5.59 21.45
N GLN A 428 -17.74 4.99 20.26
CA GLN A 428 -16.96 5.41 19.10
C GLN A 428 -17.20 6.88 18.76
N GLN A 429 -18.45 7.32 18.79
CA GLN A 429 -18.82 8.71 18.53
C GLN A 429 -18.28 9.66 19.61
N GLU A 430 -18.32 9.26 20.89
CA GLU A 430 -17.74 10.03 21.98
C GLU A 430 -16.24 10.22 21.80
N VAL A 431 -15.48 9.15 21.57
CA VAL A 431 -14.03 9.19 21.32
C VAL A 431 -13.73 10.04 20.08
N SER A 432 -14.51 9.91 19.00
CA SER A 432 -14.34 10.72 17.80
C SER A 432 -14.55 12.21 18.07
N CYS A 433 -15.58 12.57 18.83
CA CYS A 433 -15.85 13.95 19.19
C CYS A 433 -14.74 14.56 20.06
N GLU A 434 -14.27 13.82 21.07
CA GLU A 434 -13.18 14.26 21.95
C GLU A 434 -11.87 14.45 21.18
N THR A 435 -11.52 13.49 20.33
CA THR A 435 -10.31 13.55 19.50
C THR A 435 -10.32 14.75 18.55
N VAL A 436 -11.43 14.94 17.81
CA VAL A 436 -11.53 16.07 16.88
C VAL A 436 -11.54 17.41 17.64
N ALA A 437 -12.13 17.49 18.82
CA ALA A 437 -12.08 18.67 19.66
C ALA A 437 -10.65 19.00 20.14
N ALA A 438 -9.88 17.98 20.49
CA ALA A 438 -8.47 18.15 20.86
C ALA A 438 -7.62 18.71 19.71
N TRP A 439 -7.96 18.40 18.44
CA TRP A 439 -7.24 18.92 17.26
C TRP A 439 -7.59 20.34 16.85
N ASP A 440 -8.63 20.94 17.41
CA ASP A 440 -9.10 22.30 17.03
C ASP A 440 -7.97 23.34 17.07
N SER A 441 -7.10 23.26 18.07
CA SER A 441 -5.94 24.16 18.20
C SER A 441 -4.90 23.90 17.10
N ALA A 442 -4.57 22.64 16.83
CA ALA A 442 -3.60 22.24 15.82
C ALA A 442 -4.09 22.57 14.40
N ILE A 443 -5.38 22.37 14.11
CA ILE A 443 -6.02 22.75 12.85
C ILE A 443 -5.91 24.27 12.64
N LYS A 444 -6.33 25.08 13.64
CA LYS A 444 -6.27 26.55 13.59
C LYS A 444 -4.85 27.07 13.44
N GLN A 445 -3.88 26.43 14.10
CA GLN A 445 -2.47 26.76 13.96
C GLN A 445 -1.97 26.44 12.55
N SER A 446 -2.22 25.24 12.04
CA SER A 446 -1.80 24.84 10.69
C SER A 446 -2.46 25.69 9.61
N MET A 447 -3.69 26.18 9.82
CA MET A 447 -4.33 27.15 8.92
C MET A 447 -3.62 28.50 8.94
N ARG A 448 -3.24 29.03 10.13
CA ARG A 448 -2.48 30.29 10.25
C ARG A 448 -1.11 30.21 9.59
N GLU A 449 -0.49 29.05 9.60
CA GLU A 449 0.79 28.77 8.94
C GLU A 449 0.64 28.52 7.43
N GLY A 450 -0.60 28.50 6.91
CA GLY A 450 -0.89 28.24 5.50
C GLY A 450 -0.65 26.81 5.06
N LEU A 451 -0.67 25.83 5.99
CA LEU A 451 -0.48 24.41 5.72
C LEU A 451 -1.81 23.68 5.47
N LEU A 452 -2.87 24.13 6.15
CA LEU A 452 -4.24 23.63 5.97
C LEU A 452 -5.16 24.74 5.48
N GLU A 453 -6.18 24.36 4.75
CA GLU A 453 -7.32 25.21 4.43
C GLU A 453 -8.63 24.47 4.76
N GLN A 454 -9.66 25.25 5.12
CA GLN A 454 -10.98 24.70 5.48
C GLN A 454 -12.06 25.36 4.63
N GLN A 455 -12.94 24.54 4.06
CA GLN A 455 -14.14 24.95 3.36
C GLN A 455 -15.36 24.22 3.95
N GLY A 456 -16.19 24.96 4.70
CA GLY A 456 -17.27 24.34 5.47
C GLY A 456 -16.71 23.40 6.53
N THR A 457 -17.14 22.14 6.53
CA THR A 457 -16.63 21.07 7.41
C THR A 457 -15.41 20.36 6.86
N ASN A 458 -15.03 20.63 5.60
CA ASN A 458 -13.93 19.95 4.92
C ASN A 458 -12.61 20.66 5.17
N VAL A 459 -11.60 19.91 5.64
CA VAL A 459 -10.21 20.35 5.85
C VAL A 459 -9.29 19.59 4.91
N ARG A 460 -8.35 20.30 4.27
CA ARG A 460 -7.37 19.70 3.34
C ARG A 460 -6.02 20.42 3.40
N LEU A 461 -4.99 19.75 2.93
CA LEU A 461 -3.66 20.34 2.75
C LEU A 461 -3.68 21.41 1.65
N THR A 462 -3.02 22.53 1.89
CA THR A 462 -2.65 23.49 0.85
C THR A 462 -1.50 22.94 -0.02
N ALA A 463 -1.08 23.64 -1.07
CA ALA A 463 0.11 23.27 -1.83
C ALA A 463 1.36 23.21 -0.92
N ARG A 464 1.55 24.20 -0.05
CA ARG A 464 2.64 24.22 0.95
C ARG A 464 2.49 23.10 1.98
N GLY A 465 1.26 22.82 2.43
CA GLY A 465 0.98 21.73 3.38
C GLY A 465 1.28 20.35 2.81
N ARG A 466 1.18 20.14 1.50
CA ARG A 466 1.57 18.89 0.84
C ARG A 466 3.08 18.64 0.89
N LEU A 467 3.89 19.70 0.69
CA LEU A 467 5.36 19.62 0.81
C LEU A 467 5.79 19.30 2.25
N LEU A 468 5.07 19.80 3.24
CA LEU A 468 5.33 19.62 4.67
C LEU A 468 4.35 18.65 5.32
N SER A 469 3.84 17.68 4.55
CA SER A 469 2.75 16.80 5.01
C SER A 469 3.10 15.99 6.26
N ASN A 470 4.33 15.50 6.38
CA ASN A 470 4.78 14.74 7.54
C ASN A 470 4.75 15.60 8.82
N GLU A 471 5.16 16.87 8.75
CA GLU A 471 5.06 17.80 9.87
C GLU A 471 3.61 18.09 10.27
N VAL A 472 2.74 18.22 9.26
CA VAL A 472 1.31 18.40 9.52
C VAL A 472 0.72 17.17 10.19
N PHE A 473 0.98 15.96 9.66
CA PHE A 473 0.46 14.71 10.21
C PHE A 473 0.90 14.47 11.65
N ALA A 474 2.18 14.75 11.97
CA ALA A 474 2.73 14.58 13.31
C ALA A 474 1.98 15.37 14.41
N ARG A 475 1.29 16.48 14.03
CA ARG A 475 0.51 17.29 14.98
C ARG A 475 -0.78 16.63 15.44
N PHE A 476 -1.24 15.61 14.75
CA PHE A 476 -2.51 14.93 14.97
C PHE A 476 -2.35 13.52 15.51
N LEU A 477 -1.13 13.10 15.81
CA LEU A 477 -0.82 11.81 16.41
C LEU A 477 -0.62 11.94 17.91
N THR A 478 -1.21 11.03 18.68
CA THR A 478 -0.88 10.87 20.10
C THR A 478 0.50 10.23 20.28
N GLU A 479 1.07 10.33 21.51
CA GLU A 479 2.35 9.68 21.80
C GLU A 479 2.29 8.15 21.64
N GLU A 480 1.15 7.53 21.96
CA GLU A 480 0.93 6.09 21.75
C GLU A 480 1.00 5.74 20.27
N THR A 481 0.28 6.48 19.43
CA THR A 481 0.26 6.26 17.98
C THR A 481 1.61 6.55 17.33
N LYS A 482 2.38 7.52 17.83
CA LYS A 482 3.74 7.80 17.36
C LYS A 482 4.68 6.60 17.58
N VAL A 483 4.55 5.89 18.69
CA VAL A 483 5.33 4.68 18.96
C VAL A 483 4.90 3.54 18.06
N GLU A 484 3.59 3.34 17.86
CA GLU A 484 3.05 2.30 16.97
C GLU A 484 3.35 2.56 15.48
N THR A 485 3.36 3.82 15.05
CA THR A 485 3.62 4.22 13.65
C THR A 485 5.10 4.44 13.36
N GLY A 486 5.97 4.45 14.34
CA GLY A 486 7.43 4.63 14.19
C GLY A 486 8.11 3.63 13.25
N HIS A 487 7.40 2.59 12.83
CA HIS A 487 7.80 1.64 11.77
C HIS A 487 6.89 1.69 10.54
N VAL A 488 5.85 2.50 10.53
CA VAL A 488 4.96 2.70 9.38
C VAL A 488 5.30 4.04 8.74
N ASN A 489 6.41 4.07 8.04
CA ASN A 489 6.60 5.07 7.00
C ASN A 489 5.59 4.73 5.90
N PRO A 490 4.55 5.52 5.61
CA PRO A 490 3.62 5.26 4.52
C PRO A 490 4.38 5.51 3.22
N ARG A 491 4.99 4.45 2.72
CA ARG A 491 5.71 4.42 1.44
C ARG A 491 4.77 4.44 0.27
#